data_56c3333c3ee1265ea80134bd72cfeabf
#
_entry.id   56c3333c3ee1265ea80134bd72cfeabf
#
_cell.length_a   1.000
_cell.length_b   1.000
_cell.length_c   1.000
_cell.angle_alpha   90.00
_cell.angle_beta   90.00
_cell.angle_gamma   90.00
#
_symmetry.space_group_name_H-M   'P 1'
#
loop_
_entity.id
_entity.type
_entity.pdbx_description
1 polymer ?
#
loop_
_entity_poly.entity_id
_entity_poly.type
_entity_poly.pdbx_seq_one_letter_code
_entity_poly.pdbx_strand_id
1 'polypeptide(L)'
;MPQSKPLRYFILALAVFIGFYGYIGTMPLFDLDEGAFTTATREMFLRHDFITPYLNSVPRFDKPILIYWLQAASAMVFGFNEFAFRLPSALASTAWVWVIYRFVAQVTDAEKAFYAALIAATSLMPTVIGKAAIADAVLMLFITLAMFAIFRHWQTAKAAYIRWAYVAMALGFLAKGPVAVVIPAVVSLLFYISTGRWGAWWRAVLDWRGLLFFLIIALPWYGVEYLREGQAFINGFFLKNNVGRFNAPMEGHSGGFWFYPVVTLFALLPFMGLVLVAIKNIISDLTPIKATVLSDEAALKRFAWIWFLFVIIIFSFSGTKLPHYLNYGLVGLIIIMALSFPKISNRFLHLVPIGLFFVVLLVLPSVLNLIIHKINPPYVQAMLADRNAYFGWDWYAPLAVFLGLLIFAAFKRRYALVLMMVPLALSFSFMVNARLLPIVAQLQQGPIKTAGLIARDLPGPALMFGMNTPSFGVYAGKILKRGPPEPGDLVLARADDAAALNAKILFAEGGVVLLRMR
;
A
#
# COMPACT_ATOMS: atom_id res chain seq x y z
N MET A 1 8.17 -4.97 -28.24
CA MET A 1 8.81 -4.12 -27.24
C MET A 1 8.93 -2.71 -27.78
N PRO A 2 8.71 -1.63 -27.00
CA PRO A 2 9.09 -0.27 -27.42
C PRO A 2 10.59 -0.24 -27.69
N GLN A 3 10.98 -0.02 -28.95
CA GLN A 3 12.36 -0.20 -29.39
C GLN A 3 13.30 0.90 -28.86
N SER A 4 12.79 2.12 -28.63
CA SER A 4 13.59 3.25 -28.15
C SER A 4 13.59 3.38 -26.62
N LYS A 5 14.76 3.70 -26.04
CA LYS A 5 14.87 4.01 -24.60
C LYS A 5 13.94 5.16 -24.17
N PRO A 6 13.81 6.28 -24.91
CA PRO A 6 12.91 7.37 -24.54
C PRO A 6 11.46 6.93 -24.40
N LEU A 7 10.97 6.10 -25.31
CA LEU A 7 9.57 5.61 -25.26
C LEU A 7 9.33 4.74 -24.03
N ARG A 8 10.29 3.90 -23.63
CA ARG A 8 10.16 3.10 -22.37
C ARG A 8 10.06 3.98 -21.15
N TYR A 9 10.92 4.98 -21.02
CA TYR A 9 10.89 5.92 -19.90
C TYR A 9 9.61 6.74 -19.89
N PHE A 10 9.12 7.17 -21.04
CA PHE A 10 7.83 7.86 -21.16
C PHE A 10 6.66 6.99 -20.66
N ILE A 11 6.60 5.73 -21.11
CA ILE A 11 5.55 4.79 -20.68
C ILE A 11 5.62 4.56 -19.18
N LEU A 12 6.83 4.36 -18.61
CA LEU A 12 6.99 4.17 -17.17
C LEU A 12 6.64 5.43 -16.38
N ALA A 13 7.02 6.62 -16.87
CA ALA A 13 6.63 7.88 -16.25
C ALA A 13 5.11 8.07 -16.25
N LEU A 14 4.44 7.75 -17.36
CA LEU A 14 2.99 7.78 -17.47
C LEU A 14 2.34 6.77 -16.50
N ALA A 15 2.87 5.54 -16.42
CA ALA A 15 2.38 4.51 -15.51
C ALA A 15 2.50 4.95 -14.03
N VAL A 16 3.66 5.49 -13.66
CA VAL A 16 3.93 6.03 -12.33
C VAL A 16 2.99 7.21 -12.03
N PHE A 17 2.82 8.13 -12.99
CA PHE A 17 1.92 9.28 -12.81
C PHE A 17 0.47 8.84 -12.57
N ILE A 18 -0.06 7.95 -13.40
CA ILE A 18 -1.42 7.43 -13.26
C ILE A 18 -1.56 6.65 -11.94
N GLY A 19 -0.60 5.75 -11.64
CA GLY A 19 -0.66 4.86 -10.49
C GLY A 19 -0.51 5.58 -9.14
N PHE A 20 0.42 6.53 -9.04
CA PHE A 20 0.80 7.09 -7.73
C PHE A 20 0.44 8.56 -7.54
N TYR A 21 0.28 9.36 -8.61
CA TYR A 21 -0.03 10.79 -8.50
C TYR A 21 -1.45 11.14 -8.93
N GLY A 22 -2.11 10.26 -9.70
CA GLY A 22 -3.48 10.50 -10.11
C GLY A 22 -4.41 10.70 -8.91
N TYR A 23 -5.04 11.87 -8.82
CA TYR A 23 -6.07 12.24 -7.84
C TYR A 23 -5.63 12.25 -6.37
N ILE A 24 -4.33 12.22 -6.03
CA ILE A 24 -3.87 12.17 -4.63
C ILE A 24 -4.27 13.41 -3.82
N GLY A 25 -4.47 14.56 -4.46
CA GLY A 25 -4.85 15.81 -3.80
C GLY A 25 -6.36 16.08 -3.77
N THR A 26 -7.18 15.31 -4.48
CA THR A 26 -8.63 15.56 -4.58
C THR A 26 -9.48 14.51 -3.90
N MET A 27 -8.97 13.28 -3.77
CA MET A 27 -9.67 12.22 -3.03
C MET A 27 -9.64 12.51 -1.53
N PRO A 28 -10.78 12.51 -0.82
CA PRO A 28 -10.79 12.52 0.63
C PRO A 28 -9.91 11.42 1.24
N LEU A 29 -9.43 11.64 2.47
CA LEU A 29 -8.60 10.67 3.21
C LEU A 29 -9.46 9.47 3.61
N PHE A 30 -8.98 8.26 3.35
CA PHE A 30 -9.67 7.04 3.75
C PHE A 30 -9.49 6.76 5.24
N ASP A 31 -10.57 6.58 5.96
CA ASP A 31 -10.56 6.01 7.29
C ASP A 31 -10.56 4.46 7.23
N LEU A 32 -9.98 3.74 8.18
CA LEU A 32 -9.32 4.27 9.40
C LEU A 32 -7.85 4.70 9.17
N ASP A 33 -7.17 4.05 8.21
CA ASP A 33 -5.71 4.10 8.12
C ASP A 33 -5.19 5.51 7.81
N GLU A 34 -5.53 6.09 6.65
CA GLU A 34 -5.02 7.43 6.30
C GLU A 34 -5.46 8.47 7.32
N GLY A 35 -6.73 8.41 7.77
CA GLY A 35 -7.24 9.33 8.79
C GLY A 35 -6.43 9.30 10.08
N ALA A 36 -6.08 8.11 10.56
CA ALA A 36 -5.32 7.96 11.80
C ALA A 36 -3.87 8.46 11.68
N PHE A 37 -3.19 8.21 10.55
CA PHE A 37 -1.83 8.72 10.33
C PHE A 37 -1.80 10.23 10.17
N THR A 38 -2.71 10.78 9.38
CA THR A 38 -2.76 12.22 9.08
C THR A 38 -3.21 13.04 10.29
N THR A 39 -4.16 12.52 11.09
CA THR A 39 -4.55 13.14 12.37
C THR A 39 -3.38 13.17 13.34
N ALA A 40 -2.68 12.05 13.49
CA ALA A 40 -1.51 12.02 14.36
C ALA A 40 -0.42 13.00 13.90
N THR A 41 -0.15 13.07 12.58
CA THR A 41 0.77 14.07 12.03
C THR A 41 0.30 15.49 12.33
N ARG A 42 -1.00 15.79 12.22
CA ARG A 42 -1.53 17.11 12.53
C ARG A 42 -1.44 17.44 14.02
N GLU A 43 -1.72 16.47 14.91
CA GLU A 43 -1.58 16.65 16.36
C GLU A 43 -0.14 16.96 16.77
N MET A 44 0.90 16.47 16.05
CA MET A 44 2.29 16.84 16.30
C MET A 44 2.51 18.36 16.21
N PHE A 45 1.87 19.02 15.22
CA PHE A 45 1.95 20.48 15.10
C PHE A 45 1.13 21.20 16.16
N LEU A 46 -0.07 20.72 16.46
CA LEU A 46 -0.95 21.35 17.47
C LEU A 46 -0.37 21.23 18.88
N ARG A 47 0.42 20.18 19.15
CA ARG A 47 1.09 19.92 20.43
C ARG A 47 2.54 20.40 20.48
N HIS A 48 3.13 20.79 19.34
CA HIS A 48 4.56 21.07 19.20
C HIS A 48 5.43 19.88 19.65
N ASP A 49 4.94 18.64 19.47
CA ASP A 49 5.66 17.40 19.80
C ASP A 49 5.86 16.54 18.54
N PHE A 50 7.11 16.44 18.09
CA PHE A 50 7.52 15.68 16.90
C PHE A 50 8.21 14.36 17.25
N ILE A 51 8.08 13.89 18.50
CA ILE A 51 8.68 12.64 18.98
C ILE A 51 7.61 11.59 19.21
N THR A 52 6.63 11.87 20.10
CA THR A 52 5.52 10.94 20.38
C THR A 52 4.31 11.27 19.49
N PRO A 53 3.88 10.36 18.61
CA PRO A 53 2.63 10.54 17.87
C PRO A 53 1.42 10.39 18.79
N TYR A 54 0.43 11.26 18.64
CA TYR A 54 -0.84 11.18 19.37
C TYR A 54 -2.00 11.00 18.40
N LEU A 55 -3.04 10.31 18.83
CA LEU A 55 -4.31 10.21 18.12
C LEU A 55 -5.46 10.49 19.08
N ASN A 56 -6.15 11.62 18.86
CA ASN A 56 -7.23 12.09 19.72
C ASN A 56 -6.79 12.14 21.18
N SER A 57 -5.69 12.83 21.44
CA SER A 57 -5.07 13.06 22.75
C SER A 57 -4.43 11.85 23.44
N VAL A 58 -4.34 10.69 22.80
CA VAL A 58 -3.70 9.51 23.38
C VAL A 58 -2.44 9.15 22.61
N PRO A 59 -1.32 8.82 23.28
CA PRO A 59 -0.12 8.33 22.61
C PRO A 59 -0.44 7.16 21.68
N ARG A 60 0.08 7.22 20.44
CA ARG A 60 -0.17 6.23 19.39
C ARG A 60 1.06 5.39 19.13
N PHE A 61 1.13 4.23 19.76
CA PHE A 61 2.23 3.27 19.61
C PHE A 61 2.02 2.24 18.49
N ASP A 62 1.17 2.52 17.50
CA ASP A 62 0.90 1.56 16.43
C ASP A 62 2.03 1.46 15.42
N LYS A 63 2.67 2.56 15.12
CA LYS A 63 3.75 2.68 14.13
C LYS A 63 4.83 3.65 14.59
N PRO A 64 6.10 3.40 14.18
CA PRO A 64 7.21 4.31 14.44
C PRO A 64 7.11 5.62 13.67
N ILE A 65 8.06 6.51 13.88
CA ILE A 65 7.97 7.93 13.59
C ILE A 65 8.18 8.34 12.13
N LEU A 66 8.89 7.54 11.30
CA LEU A 66 9.39 8.03 10.01
C LEU A 66 8.31 8.56 9.08
N ILE A 67 7.17 7.86 8.99
CA ILE A 67 6.08 8.31 8.11
C ILE A 67 5.49 9.64 8.57
N TYR A 68 5.36 9.86 9.89
CA TYR A 68 4.85 11.11 10.46
C TYR A 68 5.81 12.27 10.17
N TRP A 69 7.12 12.06 10.30
CA TRP A 69 8.12 13.08 9.93
C TRP A 69 8.07 13.44 8.45
N LEU A 70 7.92 12.43 7.57
CA LEU A 70 7.81 12.67 6.13
C LEU A 70 6.52 13.44 5.78
N GLN A 71 5.40 13.09 6.40
CA GLN A 71 4.13 13.80 6.25
C GLN A 71 4.21 15.21 6.83
N ALA A 72 4.85 15.39 7.98
CA ALA A 72 5.06 16.70 8.59
C ALA A 72 5.91 17.60 7.68
N ALA A 73 7.03 17.09 7.15
CA ALA A 73 7.86 17.84 6.22
C ALA A 73 7.10 18.25 4.95
N SER A 74 6.28 17.34 4.40
CA SER A 74 5.42 17.63 3.25
C SER A 74 4.35 18.68 3.59
N ALA A 75 3.71 18.57 4.77
CA ALA A 75 2.69 19.51 5.21
C ALA A 75 3.24 20.90 5.51
N MET A 76 4.49 21.04 5.96
CA MET A 76 5.16 22.34 6.11
C MET A 76 5.32 23.07 4.77
N VAL A 77 5.50 22.34 3.67
CA VAL A 77 5.70 22.93 2.33
C VAL A 77 4.36 23.18 1.61
N PHE A 78 3.44 22.21 1.67
CA PHE A 78 2.22 22.20 0.87
C PHE A 78 0.94 22.47 1.66
N GLY A 79 1.04 22.68 2.99
CA GLY A 79 -0.11 22.81 3.88
C GLY A 79 -0.77 21.48 4.25
N PHE A 80 -1.74 21.54 5.16
CA PHE A 80 -2.49 20.36 5.63
C PHE A 80 -3.60 20.01 4.65
N ASN A 81 -3.29 19.18 3.66
CA ASN A 81 -4.23 18.70 2.65
C ASN A 81 -3.87 17.27 2.21
N GLU A 82 -4.76 16.64 1.46
CA GLU A 82 -4.61 15.26 1.00
C GLU A 82 -3.35 15.03 0.17
N PHE A 83 -3.00 16.00 -0.68
CA PHE A 83 -1.79 15.94 -1.49
C PHE A 83 -0.54 15.87 -0.62
N ALA A 84 -0.44 16.78 0.34
CA ALA A 84 0.73 16.85 1.23
C ALA A 84 0.92 15.56 2.03
N PHE A 85 -0.16 14.97 2.54
CA PHE A 85 -0.09 13.75 3.32
C PHE A 85 0.25 12.51 2.50
N ARG A 86 -0.19 12.44 1.22
CA ARG A 86 0.07 11.30 0.33
C ARG A 86 1.38 11.40 -0.45
N LEU A 87 1.91 12.61 -0.63
CA LEU A 87 3.13 12.86 -1.41
C LEU A 87 4.33 12.00 -0.97
N PRO A 88 4.63 11.81 0.34
CA PRO A 88 5.72 10.95 0.76
C PRO A 88 5.59 9.51 0.26
N SER A 89 4.37 8.94 0.29
CA SER A 89 4.10 7.59 -0.22
C SER A 89 4.25 7.51 -1.73
N ALA A 90 3.75 8.50 -2.47
CA ALA A 90 3.88 8.57 -3.94
C ALA A 90 5.36 8.68 -4.37
N LEU A 91 6.16 9.50 -3.67
CA LEU A 91 7.60 9.62 -3.92
C LEU A 91 8.35 8.32 -3.58
N ALA A 92 8.03 7.68 -2.45
CA ALA A 92 8.61 6.39 -2.08
C ALA A 92 8.28 5.31 -3.13
N SER A 93 7.05 5.27 -3.62
CA SER A 93 6.62 4.32 -4.67
C SER A 93 7.29 4.61 -6.02
N THR A 94 7.50 5.87 -6.36
CA THR A 94 8.26 6.26 -7.57
C THR A 94 9.70 5.76 -7.48
N ALA A 95 10.35 6.01 -6.34
CA ALA A 95 11.70 5.52 -6.08
C ALA A 95 11.74 3.97 -6.08
N TRP A 96 10.72 3.31 -5.53
CA TRP A 96 10.59 1.86 -5.51
C TRP A 96 10.53 1.27 -6.93
N VAL A 97 9.69 1.81 -7.83
CA VAL A 97 9.65 1.39 -9.25
C VAL A 97 10.99 1.61 -9.94
N TRP A 98 11.64 2.75 -9.68
CA TRP A 98 12.98 3.04 -10.23
C TRP A 98 14.05 2.07 -9.73
N VAL A 99 14.05 1.75 -8.45
CA VAL A 99 14.98 0.79 -7.83
C VAL A 99 14.78 -0.62 -8.43
N ILE A 100 13.52 -1.06 -8.61
CA ILE A 100 13.21 -2.33 -9.29
C ILE A 100 13.76 -2.31 -10.72
N TYR A 101 13.47 -1.27 -11.50
CA TYR A 101 13.98 -1.14 -12.86
C TYR A 101 15.51 -1.24 -12.91
N ARG A 102 16.20 -0.43 -12.10
CA ARG A 102 17.67 -0.39 -12.06
C ARG A 102 18.29 -1.71 -11.68
N PHE A 103 17.74 -2.36 -10.66
CA PHE A 103 18.27 -3.64 -10.18
C PHE A 103 18.07 -4.75 -11.21
N VAL A 104 16.85 -4.91 -11.75
CA VAL A 104 16.57 -5.95 -12.76
C VAL A 104 17.40 -5.71 -14.02
N ALA A 105 17.58 -4.45 -14.47
CA ALA A 105 18.41 -4.14 -15.62
C ALA A 105 19.92 -4.48 -15.42
N GLN A 106 20.40 -4.41 -14.18
CA GLN A 106 21.78 -4.78 -13.85
C GLN A 106 22.03 -6.29 -13.77
N VAL A 107 21.02 -7.04 -13.37
CA VAL A 107 21.15 -8.49 -13.16
C VAL A 107 20.74 -9.28 -14.42
N THR A 108 19.85 -8.72 -15.24
CA THR A 108 19.31 -9.35 -16.44
C THR A 108 19.49 -8.43 -17.66
N ASP A 109 18.42 -7.80 -18.13
CA ASP A 109 18.43 -6.89 -19.27
C ASP A 109 17.36 -5.78 -19.12
N ALA A 110 17.44 -4.78 -20.02
CA ALA A 110 16.55 -3.61 -19.97
C ALA A 110 15.10 -3.94 -20.39
N GLU A 111 14.86 -5.06 -21.05
CA GLU A 111 13.50 -5.49 -21.43
C GLU A 111 12.76 -6.03 -20.22
N LYS A 112 13.35 -6.98 -19.51
CA LYS A 112 12.80 -7.56 -18.29
C LYS A 112 12.63 -6.49 -17.20
N ALA A 113 13.60 -5.57 -17.12
CA ALA A 113 13.52 -4.42 -16.21
C ALA A 113 12.32 -3.52 -16.49
N PHE A 114 12.05 -3.23 -17.77
CA PHE A 114 10.88 -2.46 -18.19
C PHE A 114 9.58 -3.15 -17.74
N TYR A 115 9.46 -4.46 -17.95
CA TYR A 115 8.25 -5.19 -17.54
C TYR A 115 8.11 -5.28 -16.02
N ALA A 116 9.20 -5.46 -15.28
CA ALA A 116 9.16 -5.43 -13.81
C ALA A 116 8.63 -4.07 -13.29
N ALA A 117 9.16 -2.98 -13.83
CA ALA A 117 8.73 -1.63 -13.48
C ALA A 117 7.27 -1.36 -13.91
N LEU A 118 6.87 -1.81 -15.10
CA LEU A 118 5.50 -1.67 -15.59
C LEU A 118 4.51 -2.41 -14.68
N ILE A 119 4.79 -3.67 -14.34
CA ILE A 119 3.95 -4.47 -13.43
C ILE A 119 3.84 -3.75 -12.08
N ALA A 120 4.97 -3.29 -11.51
CA ALA A 120 4.98 -2.57 -10.24
C ALA A 120 4.15 -1.28 -10.27
N ALA A 121 4.22 -0.51 -11.37
CA ALA A 121 3.58 0.80 -11.50
C ALA A 121 2.09 0.74 -11.92
N THR A 122 1.57 -0.42 -12.36
CA THR A 122 0.21 -0.53 -12.90
C THR A 122 -0.65 -1.59 -12.24
N SER A 123 -0.09 -2.43 -11.36
CA SER A 123 -0.86 -3.44 -10.64
C SER A 123 -1.74 -2.85 -9.55
N LEU A 124 -2.88 -3.51 -9.30
CA LEU A 124 -3.92 -3.04 -8.39
C LEU A 124 -3.39 -2.67 -7.00
N MET A 125 -2.85 -3.64 -6.27
CA MET A 125 -2.44 -3.41 -4.88
C MET A 125 -1.25 -2.47 -4.74
N PRO A 126 -0.16 -2.59 -5.53
CA PRO A 126 0.92 -1.62 -5.50
C PRO A 126 0.48 -0.17 -5.73
N THR A 127 -0.46 0.08 -6.65
CA THR A 127 -0.90 1.45 -6.94
C THR A 127 -1.84 2.02 -5.89
N VAL A 128 -2.71 1.19 -5.30
CA VAL A 128 -3.61 1.63 -4.21
C VAL A 128 -2.82 1.96 -2.95
N ILE A 129 -1.96 1.04 -2.51
CA ILE A 129 -1.18 1.21 -1.28
C ILE A 129 -0.01 2.19 -1.48
N GLY A 130 0.57 2.21 -2.69
CA GLY A 130 1.71 3.06 -3.01
C GLY A 130 1.44 4.57 -2.95
N LYS A 131 0.17 5.00 -2.98
CA LYS A 131 -0.22 6.41 -2.83
C LYS A 131 -0.94 6.71 -1.51
N ALA A 132 -1.32 5.70 -0.74
CA ALA A 132 -2.00 5.91 0.53
C ALA A 132 -1.11 6.60 1.56
N ALA A 133 -1.69 7.50 2.36
CA ALA A 133 -0.97 8.27 3.38
C ALA A 133 -0.65 7.41 4.62
N ILE A 134 0.02 6.27 4.41
CA ILE A 134 0.39 5.28 5.42
C ILE A 134 1.86 4.86 5.30
N ALA A 135 2.38 4.11 6.26
CA ALA A 135 3.80 3.73 6.31
C ALA A 135 4.24 2.70 5.24
N ASP A 136 3.30 2.05 4.55
CA ASP A 136 3.54 0.86 3.75
C ASP A 136 4.41 1.11 2.51
N ALA A 137 4.17 2.21 1.78
CA ALA A 137 4.97 2.56 0.60
C ALA A 137 6.45 2.81 0.97
N VAL A 138 6.68 3.49 2.08
CA VAL A 138 8.03 3.76 2.61
C VAL A 138 8.71 2.47 3.03
N LEU A 139 8.00 1.58 3.73
CA LEU A 139 8.51 0.27 4.11
C LEU A 139 8.84 -0.61 2.88
N MET A 140 7.95 -0.65 1.88
CA MET A 140 8.17 -1.39 0.62
C MET A 140 9.48 -0.98 -0.06
N LEU A 141 9.74 0.32 -0.15
CA LEU A 141 10.99 0.84 -0.69
C LEU A 141 12.20 0.33 0.10
N PHE A 142 12.18 0.45 1.43
CA PHE A 142 13.34 0.09 2.25
C PHE A 142 13.57 -1.42 2.34
N ILE A 143 12.51 -2.24 2.42
CA ILE A 143 12.68 -3.70 2.30
C ILE A 143 13.29 -4.05 0.94
N THR A 144 12.81 -3.45 -0.15
CA THR A 144 13.33 -3.71 -1.49
C THR A 144 14.80 -3.31 -1.63
N LEU A 145 15.19 -2.14 -1.12
CA LEU A 145 16.58 -1.69 -1.10
C LEU A 145 17.48 -2.65 -0.30
N ALA A 146 17.04 -3.08 0.89
CA ALA A 146 17.78 -4.05 1.71
C ALA A 146 17.97 -5.38 0.97
N MET A 147 16.89 -5.92 0.38
CA MET A 147 16.91 -7.19 -0.34
C MET A 147 17.82 -7.14 -1.56
N PHE A 148 17.77 -6.07 -2.34
CA PHE A 148 18.64 -5.90 -3.51
C PHE A 148 20.10 -5.70 -3.13
N ALA A 149 20.37 -4.98 -2.05
CA ALA A 149 21.73 -4.85 -1.51
C ALA A 149 22.27 -6.20 -1.02
N ILE A 150 21.47 -7.01 -0.33
CA ILE A 150 21.82 -8.37 0.08
C ILE A 150 22.13 -9.25 -1.13
N PHE A 151 21.31 -9.23 -2.17
CA PHE A 151 21.57 -9.99 -3.40
C PHE A 151 22.86 -9.54 -4.09
N ARG A 152 23.13 -8.23 -4.16
CA ARG A 152 24.39 -7.69 -4.72
C ARG A 152 25.61 -8.07 -3.88
N HIS A 153 25.46 -8.14 -2.56
CA HIS A 153 26.53 -8.69 -1.71
C HIS A 153 26.78 -10.17 -2.01
N TRP A 154 25.73 -10.97 -2.18
CA TRP A 154 25.87 -12.38 -2.56
C TRP A 154 26.61 -12.54 -3.90
N GLN A 155 26.36 -11.68 -4.91
CA GLN A 155 27.04 -11.69 -6.20
C GLN A 155 28.51 -11.25 -6.13
N THR A 156 28.80 -10.21 -5.35
CA THR A 156 30.09 -9.47 -5.45
C THR A 156 30.99 -9.61 -4.24
N ALA A 157 30.46 -10.13 -3.13
CA ALA A 157 31.11 -10.18 -1.81
C ALA A 157 31.54 -8.81 -1.25
N LYS A 158 31.11 -7.68 -1.84
CA LYS A 158 31.48 -6.32 -1.38
C LYS A 158 30.71 -5.94 -0.12
N ALA A 159 31.41 -5.69 0.98
CA ALA A 159 30.82 -5.30 2.27
C ALA A 159 29.98 -4.00 2.22
N ALA A 160 30.27 -3.11 1.27
CA ALA A 160 29.49 -1.88 1.07
C ALA A 160 27.99 -2.16 0.86
N TYR A 161 27.63 -3.24 0.15
CA TYR A 161 26.23 -3.59 -0.06
C TYR A 161 25.55 -4.03 1.23
N ILE A 162 26.24 -4.78 2.09
CA ILE A 162 25.69 -5.15 3.41
C ILE A 162 25.44 -3.92 4.27
N ARG A 163 26.35 -2.97 4.29
CA ARG A 163 26.18 -1.72 5.06
C ARG A 163 24.99 -0.92 4.56
N TRP A 164 24.77 -0.84 3.22
CA TRP A 164 23.56 -0.26 2.65
C TRP A 164 22.30 -1.04 3.01
N ALA A 165 22.36 -2.37 3.11
CA ALA A 165 21.23 -3.16 3.59
C ALA A 165 20.86 -2.81 5.04
N TYR A 166 21.87 -2.63 5.92
CA TYR A 166 21.63 -2.20 7.30
C TYR A 166 21.03 -0.79 7.38
N VAL A 167 21.48 0.16 6.57
CA VAL A 167 20.89 1.50 6.47
C VAL A 167 19.42 1.40 6.04
N ALA A 168 19.14 0.62 5.01
CA ALA A 168 17.76 0.43 4.53
C ALA A 168 16.87 -0.27 5.58
N MET A 169 17.39 -1.31 6.25
CA MET A 169 16.67 -1.96 7.36
C MET A 169 16.40 -1.01 8.52
N ALA A 170 17.34 -0.12 8.87
CA ALA A 170 17.16 0.87 9.93
C ALA A 170 16.05 1.89 9.60
N LEU A 171 16.04 2.41 8.38
CA LEU A 171 14.98 3.32 7.90
C LEU A 171 13.63 2.60 7.81
N GLY A 172 13.61 1.36 7.33
CA GLY A 172 12.42 0.52 7.36
C GLY A 172 11.92 0.24 8.78
N PHE A 173 12.83 0.05 9.73
CA PHE A 173 12.52 -0.15 11.15
C PHE A 173 11.87 1.11 11.75
N LEU A 174 12.34 2.30 11.37
CA LEU A 174 11.70 3.58 11.73
C LEU A 174 10.37 3.81 11.00
N ALA A 175 10.09 3.10 9.88
CA ALA A 175 8.81 3.21 9.17
C ALA A 175 7.74 2.29 9.75
N LYS A 176 8.07 1.02 10.07
CA LYS A 176 7.05 0.03 10.50
C LYS A 176 7.55 -0.99 11.55
N GLY A 177 8.79 -0.88 12.01
CA GLY A 177 9.35 -1.72 13.07
C GLY A 177 9.91 -3.07 12.59
N PRO A 178 9.80 -4.16 13.40
CA PRO A 178 10.56 -5.40 13.24
C PRO A 178 10.46 -6.09 11.88
N VAL A 179 9.34 -5.96 11.18
CA VAL A 179 9.12 -6.57 9.86
C VAL A 179 10.19 -6.17 8.83
N ALA A 180 10.71 -4.94 8.93
CA ALA A 180 11.78 -4.42 8.07
C ALA A 180 13.12 -5.13 8.24
N VAL A 181 13.32 -5.82 9.36
CA VAL A 181 14.52 -6.61 9.66
C VAL A 181 14.27 -8.10 9.46
N VAL A 182 13.12 -8.59 9.95
CA VAL A 182 12.79 -10.03 9.91
C VAL A 182 12.74 -10.55 8.47
N ILE A 183 12.10 -9.82 7.54
CA ILE A 183 12.00 -10.27 6.16
C ILE A 183 13.39 -10.38 5.50
N PRO A 184 14.24 -9.33 5.47
CA PRO A 184 15.58 -9.44 4.89
C PRO A 184 16.46 -10.48 5.59
N ALA A 185 16.40 -10.59 6.92
CA ALA A 185 17.23 -11.53 7.67
C ALA A 185 16.90 -12.99 7.33
N VAL A 186 15.61 -13.37 7.39
CA VAL A 186 15.21 -14.77 7.16
C VAL A 186 15.32 -15.14 5.68
N VAL A 187 14.88 -14.26 4.77
CA VAL A 187 14.98 -14.54 3.33
C VAL A 187 16.44 -14.67 2.90
N SER A 188 17.34 -13.80 3.39
CA SER A 188 18.76 -13.91 3.10
C SER A 188 19.36 -15.18 3.67
N LEU A 189 19.03 -15.56 4.91
CA LEU A 189 19.47 -16.81 5.51
C LEU A 189 19.12 -18.01 4.63
N LEU A 190 17.83 -18.14 4.27
CA LEU A 190 17.34 -19.23 3.44
C LEU A 190 18.02 -19.25 2.06
N PHE A 191 18.23 -18.08 1.46
CA PHE A 191 18.90 -17.97 0.18
C PHE A 191 20.38 -18.36 0.25
N TYR A 192 21.13 -17.88 1.25
CA TYR A 192 22.53 -18.21 1.42
C TYR A 192 22.72 -19.72 1.75
N ILE A 193 21.83 -20.30 2.55
CA ILE A 193 21.81 -21.76 2.79
C ILE A 193 21.55 -22.49 1.47
N SER A 194 20.53 -22.09 0.68
CA SER A 194 20.18 -22.73 -0.58
C SER A 194 21.27 -22.68 -1.64
N THR A 195 22.22 -21.76 -1.50
CA THR A 195 23.37 -21.58 -2.39
C THR A 195 24.70 -22.06 -1.79
N GLY A 196 24.67 -22.72 -0.63
CA GLY A 196 25.87 -23.25 0.04
C GLY A 196 26.83 -22.19 0.60
N ARG A 197 26.38 -20.94 0.75
CA ARG A 197 27.22 -19.80 1.19
C ARG A 197 26.90 -19.31 2.60
N TRP A 198 26.43 -20.17 3.45
CA TRP A 198 25.97 -19.80 4.79
C TRP A 198 27.03 -19.11 5.66
N GLY A 199 28.34 -19.49 5.52
CA GLY A 199 29.44 -18.81 6.20
C GLY A 199 29.62 -17.35 5.75
N ALA A 200 29.27 -17.02 4.51
CA ALA A 200 29.24 -15.63 4.03
C ALA A 200 28.06 -14.83 4.64
N TRP A 201 26.94 -15.50 4.90
CA TRP A 201 25.80 -14.89 5.59
C TRP A 201 26.17 -14.47 7.02
N TRP A 202 26.84 -15.32 7.79
CA TRP A 202 27.29 -14.97 9.14
C TRP A 202 28.25 -13.78 9.14
N ARG A 203 29.19 -13.72 8.19
CA ARG A 203 30.08 -12.56 8.04
C ARG A 203 29.32 -11.29 7.70
N ALA A 204 28.24 -11.38 6.93
CA ALA A 204 27.37 -10.25 6.61
C ALA A 204 26.57 -9.79 7.84
N VAL A 205 25.99 -10.73 8.60
CA VAL A 205 25.23 -10.42 9.83
C VAL A 205 26.12 -9.80 10.91
N LEU A 206 27.38 -10.22 11.00
CA LEU A 206 28.34 -9.71 11.97
C LEU A 206 29.17 -8.53 11.46
N ASP A 207 28.81 -7.89 10.33
CA ASP A 207 29.47 -6.64 9.90
C ASP A 207 29.20 -5.52 10.91
N TRP A 208 30.18 -5.26 11.79
CA TRP A 208 30.04 -4.33 12.90
C TRP A 208 29.72 -2.89 12.43
N ARG A 209 30.20 -2.49 11.25
CA ARG A 209 29.92 -1.17 10.68
C ARG A 209 28.47 -1.07 10.22
N GLY A 210 27.93 -2.15 9.64
CA GLY A 210 26.53 -2.24 9.29
C GLY A 210 25.63 -2.16 10.53
N LEU A 211 25.97 -2.92 11.59
CA LEU A 211 25.29 -2.86 12.88
C LEU A 211 25.34 -1.46 13.49
N LEU A 212 26.49 -0.80 13.43
CA LEU A 212 26.65 0.57 13.91
C LEU A 212 25.75 1.56 13.15
N PHE A 213 25.66 1.47 11.80
CA PHE A 213 24.75 2.29 11.02
C PHE A 213 23.29 2.05 11.40
N PHE A 214 22.90 0.78 11.59
CA PHE A 214 21.54 0.47 12.04
C PHE A 214 21.24 1.12 13.40
N LEU A 215 22.14 0.99 14.36
CA LEU A 215 21.96 1.55 15.71
C LEU A 215 21.89 3.08 15.69
N ILE A 216 22.81 3.73 14.97
CA ILE A 216 22.84 5.21 14.87
C ILE A 216 21.55 5.77 14.25
N ILE A 217 20.98 5.07 13.27
CA ILE A 217 19.77 5.55 12.56
C ILE A 217 18.50 5.22 13.35
N ALA A 218 18.36 3.98 13.82
CA ALA A 218 17.10 3.53 14.42
C ALA A 218 17.00 3.86 15.91
N LEU A 219 18.07 3.60 16.68
CA LEU A 219 18.02 3.63 18.14
C LEU A 219 17.69 5.00 18.77
N PRO A 220 18.11 6.16 18.22
CA PRO A 220 17.86 7.44 18.86
C PRO A 220 16.36 7.70 19.10
N TRP A 221 15.49 7.49 18.10
CA TRP A 221 14.06 7.70 18.30
C TRP A 221 13.45 6.69 19.27
N TYR A 222 13.76 5.41 19.11
CA TYR A 222 13.26 4.35 20.01
C TYR A 222 13.72 4.58 21.46
N GLY A 223 14.95 5.06 21.64
CA GLY A 223 15.50 5.39 22.94
C GLY A 223 14.79 6.57 23.60
N VAL A 224 14.59 7.66 22.86
CA VAL A 224 13.89 8.85 23.38
C VAL A 224 12.42 8.53 23.68
N GLU A 225 11.75 7.77 22.81
CA GLU A 225 10.35 7.37 23.02
C GLU A 225 10.21 6.47 24.26
N TYR A 226 11.15 5.54 24.46
CA TYR A 226 11.19 4.74 25.68
C TYR A 226 11.44 5.57 26.96
N LEU A 227 12.34 6.54 26.89
CA LEU A 227 12.60 7.43 28.05
C LEU A 227 11.39 8.32 28.40
N ARG A 228 10.53 8.64 27.43
CA ARG A 228 9.31 9.45 27.65
C ARG A 228 8.14 8.61 28.15
N GLU A 229 7.85 7.52 27.46
CA GLU A 229 6.62 6.75 27.62
C GLU A 229 6.84 5.41 28.38
N GLY A 230 8.09 5.05 28.59
CA GLY A 230 8.50 3.89 29.39
C GLY A 230 7.88 2.57 28.92
N GLN A 231 7.37 1.81 29.89
CA GLN A 231 6.79 0.49 29.63
C GLN A 231 5.52 0.56 28.78
N ALA A 232 4.79 1.69 28.76
CA ALA A 232 3.61 1.86 27.92
C ALA A 232 3.96 1.77 26.43
N PHE A 233 5.08 2.35 26.02
CA PHE A 233 5.61 2.22 24.65
C PHE A 233 5.96 0.76 24.31
N ILE A 234 6.69 0.07 25.19
CA ILE A 234 7.07 -1.34 24.95
C ILE A 234 5.82 -2.22 24.82
N ASN A 235 4.86 -2.07 25.75
CA ASN A 235 3.62 -2.85 25.72
C ASN A 235 2.77 -2.52 24.49
N GLY A 236 2.64 -1.24 24.14
CA GLY A 236 1.86 -0.79 22.99
C GLY A 236 2.48 -1.19 21.67
N PHE A 237 3.75 -0.85 21.44
CA PHE A 237 4.39 -1.06 20.16
C PHE A 237 4.84 -2.51 19.95
N PHE A 238 5.70 -3.05 20.83
CA PHE A 238 6.28 -4.37 20.60
C PHE A 238 5.30 -5.50 20.94
N LEU A 239 4.66 -5.47 22.11
CA LEU A 239 3.81 -6.58 22.54
C LEU A 239 2.45 -6.54 21.84
N LYS A 240 1.68 -5.47 21.95
CA LYS A 240 0.33 -5.40 21.37
C LYS A 240 0.35 -5.35 19.85
N ASN A 241 1.02 -4.35 19.26
CA ASN A 241 0.93 -4.05 17.83
C ASN A 241 1.86 -4.88 16.92
N ASN A 242 2.83 -5.62 17.47
CA ASN A 242 3.64 -6.56 16.70
C ASN A 242 3.35 -8.01 17.09
N VAL A 243 3.65 -8.44 18.32
CA VAL A 243 3.43 -9.83 18.74
C VAL A 243 1.94 -10.18 18.83
N GLY A 244 1.13 -9.30 19.41
CA GLY A 244 -0.32 -9.50 19.56
C GLY A 244 -1.04 -9.62 18.22
N ARG A 245 -0.71 -8.78 17.23
CA ARG A 245 -1.26 -8.86 15.86
C ARG A 245 -0.90 -10.17 15.16
N PHE A 246 0.25 -10.74 15.47
CA PHE A 246 0.65 -12.03 14.91
C PHE A 246 -0.15 -13.18 15.55
N ASN A 247 -0.40 -13.13 16.85
CA ASN A 247 -1.00 -14.23 17.61
C ASN A 247 -2.53 -14.26 17.52
N ALA A 248 -3.21 -13.10 17.35
CA ALA A 248 -4.67 -13.02 17.36
C ALA A 248 -5.21 -12.02 16.32
N PRO A 249 -6.44 -12.24 15.82
CA PRO A 249 -7.12 -11.24 14.99
C PRO A 249 -7.36 -9.97 15.78
N MET A 250 -7.02 -8.82 15.20
CA MET A 250 -7.30 -7.49 15.73
C MET A 250 -8.22 -6.73 14.79
N GLU A 251 -9.07 -5.87 15.34
CA GLU A 251 -9.94 -4.96 14.57
C GLU A 251 -10.87 -5.70 13.57
N GLY A 252 -11.23 -6.95 13.85
CA GLY A 252 -12.08 -7.77 12.97
C GLY A 252 -11.35 -8.37 11.75
N HIS A 253 -10.04 -8.17 11.60
CA HIS A 253 -9.25 -8.67 10.48
C HIS A 253 -8.81 -10.12 10.68
N SER A 254 -9.73 -11.07 10.51
CA SER A 254 -9.45 -12.51 10.50
C SER A 254 -9.48 -13.08 9.09
N GLY A 255 -8.99 -14.32 8.91
CA GLY A 255 -9.04 -15.02 7.62
C GLY A 255 -8.40 -16.40 7.71
N GLY A 256 -8.78 -17.31 6.80
CA GLY A 256 -8.18 -18.64 6.67
C GLY A 256 -6.77 -18.60 6.06
N PHE A 257 -6.11 -19.75 6.06
CA PHE A 257 -4.76 -19.92 5.46
C PHE A 257 -4.71 -19.49 3.98
N TRP A 258 -5.79 -19.71 3.23
CA TRP A 258 -5.89 -19.39 1.81
C TRP A 258 -6.07 -17.90 1.48
N PHE A 259 -6.17 -17.03 2.49
CA PHE A 259 -6.39 -15.59 2.29
C PHE A 259 -5.34 -14.97 1.36
N TYR A 260 -4.05 -15.12 1.67
CA TYR A 260 -2.99 -14.51 0.84
C TYR A 260 -2.78 -15.17 -0.52
N PRO A 261 -2.86 -16.51 -0.69
CA PRO A 261 -2.93 -17.13 -2.01
C PRO A 261 -4.02 -16.53 -2.91
N VAL A 262 -5.23 -16.34 -2.39
CA VAL A 262 -6.33 -15.72 -3.15
C VAL A 262 -6.06 -14.25 -3.43
N VAL A 263 -5.66 -13.48 -2.41
CA VAL A 263 -5.32 -12.06 -2.57
C VAL A 263 -4.23 -11.85 -3.61
N THR A 264 -3.24 -12.75 -3.72
CA THR A 264 -2.16 -12.66 -4.71
C THR A 264 -2.68 -12.61 -6.14
N LEU A 265 -3.72 -13.37 -6.47
CA LEU A 265 -4.29 -13.40 -7.82
C LEU A 265 -4.86 -12.04 -8.22
N PHE A 266 -5.50 -11.36 -7.29
CA PHE A 266 -6.13 -10.04 -7.54
C PHE A 266 -5.15 -8.88 -7.36
N ALA A 267 -4.19 -8.99 -6.44
CA ALA A 267 -3.23 -7.95 -6.12
C ALA A 267 -2.43 -7.46 -7.35
N LEU A 268 -2.13 -8.39 -8.26
CA LEU A 268 -1.33 -8.13 -9.47
C LEU A 268 -2.19 -8.06 -10.75
N LEU A 269 -3.50 -7.81 -10.66
CA LEU A 269 -4.27 -7.41 -11.84
C LEU A 269 -3.61 -6.15 -12.46
N PRO A 270 -3.50 -6.08 -13.79
CA PRO A 270 -4.10 -6.94 -14.81
C PRO A 270 -3.25 -8.17 -15.19
N PHE A 271 -2.21 -8.50 -14.47
CA PHE A 271 -1.23 -9.54 -14.82
C PHE A 271 -1.50 -10.91 -14.16
N MET A 272 -2.74 -11.21 -13.78
CA MET A 272 -3.11 -12.49 -13.14
C MET A 272 -2.65 -13.70 -13.98
N GLY A 273 -2.71 -13.65 -15.31
CA GLY A 273 -2.22 -14.73 -16.17
C GLY A 273 -0.73 -15.03 -15.98
N LEU A 274 0.10 -13.99 -15.72
CA LEU A 274 1.52 -14.19 -15.38
C LEU A 274 1.71 -14.79 -13.99
N VAL A 275 0.87 -14.45 -13.03
CA VAL A 275 0.88 -15.07 -11.69
C VAL A 275 0.63 -16.58 -11.83
N LEU A 276 -0.37 -16.98 -12.63
CA LEU A 276 -0.68 -18.40 -12.86
C LEU A 276 0.48 -19.13 -13.56
N VAL A 277 1.14 -18.49 -14.54
CA VAL A 277 2.35 -19.04 -15.19
C VAL A 277 3.49 -19.18 -14.19
N ALA A 278 3.71 -18.18 -13.35
CA ALA A 278 4.73 -18.23 -12.31
C ALA A 278 4.49 -19.40 -11.34
N ILE A 279 3.27 -19.55 -10.83
CA ILE A 279 2.89 -20.65 -9.93
C ILE A 279 3.11 -22.01 -10.59
N LYS A 280 2.73 -22.16 -11.88
CA LYS A 280 2.96 -23.41 -12.64
C LYS A 280 4.44 -23.79 -12.68
N ASN A 281 5.33 -22.81 -12.77
CA ASN A 281 6.78 -23.03 -12.94
C ASN A 281 7.56 -23.07 -11.62
N ILE A 282 6.90 -22.90 -10.46
CA ILE A 282 7.56 -22.78 -9.16
C ILE A 282 8.50 -23.95 -8.85
N ILE A 283 8.07 -25.18 -9.12
CA ILE A 283 8.85 -26.39 -8.84
C ILE A 283 10.13 -26.39 -9.69
N SER A 284 10.02 -26.14 -10.99
CA SER A 284 11.17 -26.09 -11.90
C SER A 284 12.15 -24.96 -11.54
N ASP A 285 11.65 -23.80 -11.11
CA ASP A 285 12.50 -22.67 -10.73
C ASP A 285 13.21 -22.88 -9.38
N LEU A 286 12.62 -23.67 -8.48
CA LEU A 286 13.20 -24.01 -7.15
C LEU A 286 14.02 -25.28 -7.15
N THR A 287 13.92 -26.14 -8.17
CA THR A 287 14.68 -27.40 -8.25
C THR A 287 16.18 -27.13 -8.10
N PRO A 288 16.91 -27.89 -7.24
CA PRO A 288 18.31 -27.63 -6.97
C PRO A 288 19.18 -27.86 -8.19
N ILE A 289 19.64 -26.78 -8.81
CA ILE A 289 20.82 -26.81 -9.67
C ILE A 289 22.03 -26.77 -8.75
N LYS A 290 23.04 -27.62 -8.96
CA LYS A 290 24.28 -27.62 -8.14
C LYS A 290 24.77 -26.17 -7.99
N ALA A 291 25.02 -25.73 -6.77
CA ALA A 291 25.34 -24.33 -6.43
C ALA A 291 26.54 -23.74 -7.20
N THR A 292 27.41 -24.59 -7.75
CA THR A 292 28.59 -24.23 -8.53
C THR A 292 28.29 -23.74 -9.95
N VAL A 293 27.03 -23.82 -10.44
CA VAL A 293 26.66 -23.55 -11.85
C VAL A 293 25.46 -22.58 -11.95
N LEU A 294 25.06 -21.93 -10.85
CA LEU A 294 23.94 -20.99 -10.89
C LEU A 294 24.32 -19.72 -11.67
N SER A 295 23.61 -19.46 -12.79
CA SER A 295 23.66 -18.14 -13.43
C SER A 295 23.01 -17.09 -12.55
N ASP A 296 23.37 -15.80 -12.75
CA ASP A 296 22.80 -14.69 -11.98
C ASP A 296 21.26 -14.63 -12.11
N GLU A 297 20.71 -14.94 -13.27
CA GLU A 297 19.26 -15.00 -13.49
C GLU A 297 18.61 -16.15 -12.71
N ALA A 298 19.22 -17.34 -12.68
CA ALA A 298 18.71 -18.48 -11.92
C ALA A 298 18.79 -18.22 -10.41
N ALA A 299 19.86 -17.59 -9.94
CA ALA A 299 20.01 -17.16 -8.55
C ALA A 299 18.95 -16.10 -8.18
N LEU A 300 18.70 -15.13 -9.08
CA LEU A 300 17.69 -14.12 -8.90
C LEU A 300 16.28 -14.74 -8.81
N LYS A 301 15.94 -15.70 -9.67
CA LYS A 301 14.66 -16.42 -9.57
C LYS A 301 14.50 -17.13 -8.23
N ARG A 302 15.53 -17.86 -7.78
CA ARG A 302 15.51 -18.56 -6.50
C ARG A 302 15.34 -17.59 -5.32
N PHE A 303 16.10 -16.49 -5.33
CA PHE A 303 15.98 -15.44 -4.34
C PHE A 303 14.59 -14.81 -4.29
N ALA A 304 14.05 -14.50 -5.46
CA ALA A 304 12.72 -13.90 -5.63
C ALA A 304 11.59 -14.84 -5.14
N TRP A 305 11.69 -16.16 -5.43
CA TRP A 305 10.75 -17.15 -4.91
C TRP A 305 10.84 -17.30 -3.39
N ILE A 306 12.05 -17.41 -2.83
CA ILE A 306 12.23 -17.50 -1.37
C ILE A 306 11.62 -16.28 -0.69
N TRP A 307 11.86 -15.08 -1.24
CA TRP A 307 11.28 -13.84 -0.72
C TRP A 307 9.76 -13.84 -0.74
N PHE A 308 9.16 -14.11 -1.89
CA PHE A 308 7.71 -14.13 -2.03
C PHE A 308 7.06 -15.20 -1.13
N LEU A 309 7.58 -16.42 -1.17
CA LEU A 309 7.04 -17.54 -0.38
C LEU A 309 7.17 -17.31 1.13
N PHE A 310 8.30 -16.79 1.60
CA PHE A 310 8.46 -16.47 3.00
C PHE A 310 7.39 -15.48 3.48
N VAL A 311 7.16 -14.40 2.73
CA VAL A 311 6.17 -13.38 3.10
C VAL A 311 4.75 -13.98 3.09
N ILE A 312 4.38 -14.73 2.05
CA ILE A 312 3.05 -15.37 1.99
C ILE A 312 2.85 -16.34 3.16
N ILE A 313 3.85 -17.16 3.46
CA ILE A 313 3.77 -18.18 4.51
C ILE A 313 3.64 -17.49 5.86
N ILE A 314 4.53 -16.58 6.23
CA ILE A 314 4.53 -15.97 7.56
C ILE A 314 3.22 -15.21 7.83
N PHE A 315 2.71 -14.45 6.86
CA PHE A 315 1.46 -13.74 7.04
C PHE A 315 0.22 -14.65 6.95
N SER A 316 0.29 -15.80 6.26
CA SER A 316 -0.80 -16.80 6.30
C SER A 316 -0.96 -17.41 7.69
N PHE A 317 0.10 -17.49 8.49
CA PHE A 317 0.04 -17.92 9.89
C PHE A 317 -0.27 -16.78 10.87
N SER A 318 -0.21 -15.51 10.44
CA SER A 318 -0.57 -14.37 11.30
C SER A 318 -2.06 -14.39 11.65
N GLY A 319 -2.39 -14.07 12.90
CA GLY A 319 -3.78 -13.93 13.37
C GLY A 319 -4.50 -12.77 12.64
N THR A 320 -3.87 -11.59 12.59
CA THR A 320 -4.40 -10.44 11.86
C THR A 320 -3.99 -10.50 10.39
N LYS A 321 -4.96 -10.46 9.48
CA LYS A 321 -4.75 -10.54 8.03
C LYS A 321 -5.20 -9.26 7.33
N LEU A 322 -4.22 -8.50 6.85
CA LEU A 322 -4.45 -7.30 6.03
C LEU A 322 -3.93 -7.55 4.61
N PRO A 323 -4.73 -7.32 3.55
CA PRO A 323 -4.32 -7.61 2.17
C PRO A 323 -2.97 -6.99 1.79
N HIS A 324 -2.69 -5.78 2.25
CA HIS A 324 -1.48 -5.03 1.92
C HIS A 324 -0.19 -5.58 2.55
N TYR A 325 -0.23 -6.51 3.52
CA TYR A 325 0.97 -7.19 4.01
C TYR A 325 1.68 -8.00 2.92
N LEU A 326 0.92 -8.45 1.92
CA LEU A 326 1.48 -9.12 0.75
C LEU A 326 2.50 -8.26 -0.01
N ASN A 327 2.37 -6.93 0.00
CA ASN A 327 3.27 -6.01 -0.71
C ASN A 327 4.75 -6.20 -0.35
N TYR A 328 5.05 -6.64 0.88
CA TYR A 328 6.42 -6.83 1.33
C TYR A 328 7.14 -7.99 0.62
N GLY A 329 6.39 -8.88 -0.03
CA GLY A 329 6.91 -10.00 -0.84
C GLY A 329 6.63 -9.88 -2.34
N LEU A 330 5.73 -8.97 -2.77
CA LEU A 330 5.31 -8.88 -4.17
C LEU A 330 6.46 -8.60 -5.14
N VAL A 331 7.53 -7.91 -4.70
CA VAL A 331 8.70 -7.65 -5.56
C VAL A 331 9.32 -8.95 -6.07
N GLY A 332 9.39 -9.98 -5.22
CA GLY A 332 9.85 -11.31 -5.65
C GLY A 332 9.01 -11.86 -6.80
N LEU A 333 7.68 -11.86 -6.64
CA LEU A 333 6.77 -12.35 -7.68
C LEU A 333 6.79 -11.46 -8.93
N ILE A 334 6.87 -10.14 -8.79
CA ILE A 334 7.00 -9.18 -9.90
C ILE A 334 8.25 -9.49 -10.75
N ILE A 335 9.39 -9.76 -10.11
CA ILE A 335 10.62 -10.15 -10.82
C ILE A 335 10.41 -11.45 -11.61
N ILE A 336 9.84 -12.48 -11.01
CA ILE A 336 9.57 -13.77 -11.67
C ILE A 336 8.65 -13.58 -12.87
N MET A 337 7.59 -12.79 -12.71
CA MET A 337 6.65 -12.45 -13.78
C MET A 337 7.35 -11.70 -14.91
N ALA A 338 8.21 -10.73 -14.60
CA ALA A 338 8.96 -9.96 -15.58
C ALA A 338 9.93 -10.82 -16.40
N LEU A 339 10.59 -11.79 -15.77
CA LEU A 339 11.46 -12.76 -16.45
C LEU A 339 10.69 -13.67 -17.43
N SER A 340 9.42 -13.88 -17.17
CA SER A 340 8.52 -14.69 -18.01
C SER A 340 7.74 -13.86 -19.03
N PHE A 341 7.66 -12.55 -18.87
CA PHE A 341 6.82 -11.64 -19.65
C PHE A 341 7.09 -11.70 -21.17
N PRO A 342 8.34 -11.70 -21.66
CA PRO A 342 8.62 -11.77 -23.10
C PRO A 342 8.14 -13.06 -23.79
N LYS A 343 7.83 -14.09 -23.00
CA LYS A 343 7.45 -15.44 -23.47
C LYS A 343 5.95 -15.70 -23.42
N ILE A 344 5.12 -14.69 -23.09
CA ILE A 344 3.67 -14.87 -23.03
C ILE A 344 3.10 -15.20 -24.42
N SER A 345 2.29 -16.24 -24.49
CA SER A 345 1.70 -16.71 -25.75
C SER A 345 0.21 -17.03 -25.64
N ASN A 346 -0.24 -17.56 -24.52
CA ASN A 346 -1.65 -17.93 -24.32
C ASN A 346 -2.51 -16.70 -24.06
N ARG A 347 -3.23 -16.22 -25.10
CA ARG A 347 -4.08 -15.03 -25.02
C ARG A 347 -5.21 -15.18 -24.01
N PHE A 348 -5.86 -16.33 -23.96
CA PHE A 348 -6.98 -16.55 -23.03
C PHE A 348 -6.54 -16.43 -21.58
N LEU A 349 -5.40 -17.02 -21.21
CA LEU A 349 -4.88 -16.97 -19.87
C LEU A 349 -4.62 -15.53 -19.37
N HIS A 350 -4.21 -14.64 -20.27
CA HIS A 350 -3.89 -13.25 -19.92
C HIS A 350 -5.06 -12.28 -20.10
N LEU A 351 -5.92 -12.48 -21.12
CA LEU A 351 -6.98 -11.52 -21.42
C LEU A 351 -8.29 -11.80 -20.67
N VAL A 352 -8.60 -13.07 -20.37
CA VAL A 352 -9.85 -13.42 -19.67
C VAL A 352 -9.95 -12.77 -18.27
N PRO A 353 -8.93 -12.84 -17.40
CA PRO A 353 -9.02 -12.18 -16.09
C PRO A 353 -9.23 -10.66 -16.19
N ILE A 354 -8.57 -10.04 -17.16
CA ILE A 354 -8.74 -8.62 -17.44
C ILE A 354 -10.16 -8.33 -17.93
N GLY A 355 -10.67 -9.13 -18.87
CA GLY A 355 -12.03 -9.00 -19.40
C GLY A 355 -13.09 -9.15 -18.31
N LEU A 356 -12.95 -10.15 -17.43
CA LEU A 356 -13.86 -10.35 -16.30
C LEU A 356 -13.89 -9.14 -15.36
N PHE A 357 -12.73 -8.56 -15.03
CA PHE A 357 -12.68 -7.34 -14.23
C PHE A 357 -13.43 -6.19 -14.89
N PHE A 358 -13.31 -6.03 -16.20
CA PHE A 358 -14.03 -4.98 -16.92
C PHE A 358 -15.52 -5.22 -17.03
N VAL A 359 -15.94 -6.47 -17.18
CA VAL A 359 -17.36 -6.82 -17.09
C VAL A 359 -17.91 -6.44 -15.72
N VAL A 360 -17.17 -6.70 -14.64
CA VAL A 360 -17.57 -6.27 -13.29
C VAL A 360 -17.72 -4.75 -13.24
N LEU A 361 -16.76 -3.98 -13.74
CA LEU A 361 -16.87 -2.51 -13.77
C LEU A 361 -18.02 -2.02 -14.64
N LEU A 362 -18.29 -2.65 -15.77
CA LEU A 362 -19.36 -2.29 -16.68
C LEU A 362 -20.75 -2.49 -16.04
N VAL A 363 -20.94 -3.61 -15.33
CA VAL A 363 -22.23 -3.94 -14.71
C VAL A 363 -22.38 -3.34 -13.29
N LEU A 364 -21.32 -2.84 -12.69
CA LEU A 364 -21.30 -2.32 -11.31
C LEU A 364 -22.41 -1.31 -11.02
N PRO A 365 -22.66 -0.27 -11.86
CA PRO A 365 -23.74 0.68 -11.60
C PRO A 365 -25.11 0.02 -11.57
N SER A 366 -25.39 -0.89 -12.52
CA SER A 366 -26.66 -1.63 -12.60
C SER A 366 -26.84 -2.56 -11.39
N VAL A 367 -25.79 -3.27 -11.00
CA VAL A 367 -25.83 -4.14 -9.82
C VAL A 367 -26.10 -3.34 -8.56
N LEU A 368 -25.40 -2.21 -8.35
CA LEU A 368 -25.63 -1.34 -7.20
C LEU A 368 -27.08 -0.84 -7.16
N ASN A 369 -27.68 -0.50 -8.31
CA ASN A 369 -29.10 -0.09 -8.39
C ASN A 369 -30.06 -1.22 -8.01
N LEU A 370 -29.74 -2.46 -8.39
CA LEU A 370 -30.59 -3.61 -8.07
C LEU A 370 -30.54 -4.03 -6.59
N ILE A 371 -29.38 -3.87 -5.95
CA ILE A 371 -29.17 -4.38 -4.59
C ILE A 371 -29.32 -3.31 -3.50
N ILE A 372 -29.35 -2.02 -3.83
CA ILE A 372 -29.32 -0.91 -2.85
C ILE A 372 -30.36 -1.08 -1.75
N HIS A 373 -31.59 -1.44 -2.11
CA HIS A 373 -32.69 -1.61 -1.14
C HIS A 373 -32.57 -2.87 -0.27
N LYS A 374 -31.65 -3.78 -0.62
CA LYS A 374 -31.36 -5.02 0.13
C LYS A 374 -30.14 -4.86 1.04
N ILE A 375 -29.39 -3.76 0.93
CA ILE A 375 -28.20 -3.51 1.75
C ILE A 375 -28.64 -3.08 3.13
N ASN A 376 -28.12 -3.74 4.14
CA ASN A 376 -28.25 -3.38 5.54
C ASN A 376 -26.84 -3.22 6.11
N PRO A 377 -26.47 -2.16 6.85
CA PRO A 377 -27.34 -1.21 7.57
C PRO A 377 -27.77 0.02 6.71
N PRO A 378 -28.81 0.80 7.18
CA PRO A 378 -29.31 1.99 6.49
C PRO A 378 -28.24 3.04 6.18
N TYR A 379 -27.24 3.18 7.04
CA TYR A 379 -26.07 4.04 6.79
C TYR A 379 -25.41 3.76 5.43
N VAL A 380 -25.25 2.49 5.03
CA VAL A 380 -24.63 2.13 3.73
C VAL A 380 -25.57 2.48 2.57
N GLN A 381 -26.89 2.36 2.75
CA GLN A 381 -27.86 2.82 1.74
C GLN A 381 -27.77 4.32 1.53
N ALA A 382 -27.71 5.09 2.61
CA ALA A 382 -27.57 6.55 2.56
C ALA A 382 -26.24 6.98 1.92
N MET A 383 -25.13 6.30 2.26
CA MET A 383 -23.82 6.53 1.64
C MET A 383 -23.84 6.31 0.12
N LEU A 384 -24.62 5.35 -0.36
CA LEU A 384 -24.74 5.03 -1.79
C LEU A 384 -25.90 5.76 -2.48
N ALA A 385 -26.62 6.66 -1.80
CA ALA A 385 -27.80 7.32 -2.39
C ALA A 385 -27.45 8.06 -3.69
N ASP A 386 -26.39 8.84 -3.69
CA ASP A 386 -26.00 9.68 -4.82
C ASP A 386 -25.07 8.98 -5.83
N ARG A 387 -24.90 7.65 -5.72
CA ARG A 387 -23.99 6.85 -6.57
C ARG A 387 -24.13 7.10 -8.07
N ASN A 388 -25.35 7.32 -8.56
CA ASN A 388 -25.63 7.47 -9.99
C ASN A 388 -25.00 8.74 -10.59
N ALA A 389 -24.72 9.77 -9.78
CA ALA A 389 -24.03 10.98 -10.21
C ALA A 389 -22.60 10.71 -10.71
N TYR A 390 -21.99 9.59 -10.27
CA TYR A 390 -20.60 9.23 -10.58
C TYR A 390 -20.47 8.29 -11.79
N PHE A 391 -21.58 7.73 -12.30
CA PHE A 391 -21.58 6.77 -13.41
C PHE A 391 -22.08 7.38 -14.70
N GLY A 392 -21.55 8.57 -15.06
CA GLY A 392 -21.84 9.27 -16.28
C GLY A 392 -20.95 8.87 -17.46
N TRP A 393 -20.88 9.75 -18.46
CA TRP A 393 -20.03 9.56 -19.64
C TRP A 393 -18.55 9.36 -19.30
N ASP A 394 -18.05 10.03 -18.29
CA ASP A 394 -16.69 9.95 -17.80
C ASP A 394 -16.31 8.59 -17.17
N TRP A 395 -17.32 7.77 -16.80
CA TRP A 395 -17.15 6.37 -16.43
C TRP A 395 -17.15 5.45 -17.65
N TYR A 396 -18.11 5.61 -18.57
CA TYR A 396 -18.29 4.68 -19.68
C TYR A 396 -17.31 4.90 -20.84
N ALA A 397 -16.85 6.13 -21.11
CA ALA A 397 -15.92 6.39 -22.21
C ALA A 397 -14.56 5.69 -22.04
N PRO A 398 -13.87 5.75 -20.87
CA PRO A 398 -12.66 4.97 -20.65
C PRO A 398 -12.89 3.46 -20.70
N LEU A 399 -14.06 2.97 -20.25
CA LEU A 399 -14.42 1.55 -20.36
C LEU A 399 -14.57 1.12 -21.83
N ALA A 400 -15.19 1.97 -22.67
CA ALA A 400 -15.32 1.69 -24.11
C ALA A 400 -13.95 1.63 -24.81
N VAL A 401 -13.05 2.56 -24.49
CA VAL A 401 -11.66 2.54 -25.00
C VAL A 401 -10.96 1.26 -24.59
N PHE A 402 -11.09 0.86 -23.34
CA PHE A 402 -10.45 -0.36 -22.84
C PHE A 402 -11.06 -1.60 -23.51
N LEU A 403 -12.38 -1.68 -23.64
CA LEU A 403 -13.04 -2.78 -24.33
C LEU A 403 -12.55 -2.89 -25.77
N GLY A 404 -12.38 -1.76 -26.46
CA GLY A 404 -11.79 -1.71 -27.81
C GLY A 404 -10.37 -2.29 -27.84
N LEU A 405 -9.52 -1.91 -26.87
CA LEU A 405 -8.16 -2.46 -26.72
C LEU A 405 -8.18 -3.97 -26.44
N LEU A 406 -9.09 -4.44 -25.59
CA LEU A 406 -9.23 -5.86 -25.25
C LEU A 406 -9.67 -6.69 -26.46
N ILE A 407 -10.70 -6.23 -27.20
CA ILE A 407 -11.16 -6.85 -28.44
C ILE A 407 -10.04 -6.86 -29.47
N PHE A 408 -9.36 -5.74 -29.67
CA PHE A 408 -8.22 -5.66 -30.57
C PHE A 408 -7.12 -6.67 -30.19
N ALA A 409 -6.76 -6.75 -28.90
CA ALA A 409 -5.78 -7.71 -28.40
C ALA A 409 -6.21 -9.17 -28.58
N ALA A 410 -7.52 -9.46 -28.47
CA ALA A 410 -8.05 -10.82 -28.65
C ALA A 410 -8.00 -11.29 -30.11
N PHE A 411 -8.39 -10.44 -31.07
CA PHE A 411 -8.60 -10.83 -32.47
C PHE A 411 -7.40 -10.55 -33.38
N LYS A 412 -6.63 -9.49 -33.15
CA LYS A 412 -5.49 -9.13 -34.01
C LYS A 412 -4.22 -9.91 -33.67
N ARG A 413 -4.12 -11.15 -34.19
CA ARG A 413 -2.97 -12.03 -33.96
C ARG A 413 -1.64 -11.49 -34.52
N ARG A 414 -1.68 -10.53 -35.45
CA ARG A 414 -0.48 -9.90 -36.03
C ARG A 414 0.40 -9.21 -34.97
N TYR A 415 -0.20 -8.67 -33.91
CA TYR A 415 0.54 -8.00 -32.85
C TYR A 415 0.88 -8.99 -31.74
N ALA A 416 2.12 -8.92 -31.26
CA ALA A 416 2.54 -9.71 -30.13
C ALA A 416 1.71 -9.34 -28.89
N LEU A 417 1.24 -10.32 -28.13
CA LEU A 417 0.45 -10.12 -26.91
C LEU A 417 1.20 -9.23 -25.91
N VAL A 418 2.51 -9.39 -25.82
CA VAL A 418 3.43 -8.57 -25.02
C VAL A 418 3.23 -7.07 -25.24
N LEU A 419 3.10 -6.63 -26.51
CA LEU A 419 2.88 -5.22 -26.84
C LEU A 419 1.48 -4.73 -26.41
N MET A 420 0.49 -5.60 -26.52
CA MET A 420 -0.89 -5.27 -26.16
C MET A 420 -1.09 -5.17 -24.63
N MET A 421 -0.30 -5.88 -23.84
CA MET A 421 -0.36 -5.79 -22.39
C MET A 421 0.01 -4.41 -21.86
N VAL A 422 0.83 -3.63 -22.58
CA VAL A 422 1.24 -2.28 -22.14
C VAL A 422 0.04 -1.31 -22.09
N PRO A 423 -0.69 -1.05 -23.22
CA PRO A 423 -1.86 -0.17 -23.17
C PRO A 423 -2.99 -0.72 -22.30
N LEU A 424 -3.16 -2.05 -22.23
CA LEU A 424 -4.14 -2.68 -21.33
C LEU A 424 -3.81 -2.40 -19.86
N ALA A 425 -2.55 -2.50 -19.45
CA ALA A 425 -2.13 -2.21 -18.08
C ALA A 425 -2.27 -0.73 -17.73
N LEU A 426 -1.94 0.18 -18.64
CA LEU A 426 -2.15 1.62 -18.45
C LEU A 426 -3.64 1.97 -18.32
N SER A 427 -4.49 1.40 -19.18
CA SER A 427 -5.94 1.62 -19.13
C SER A 427 -6.56 1.03 -17.87
N PHE A 428 -6.10 -0.16 -17.43
CA PHE A 428 -6.48 -0.74 -16.15
C PHE A 428 -6.12 0.17 -14.99
N SER A 429 -4.85 0.60 -14.93
CA SER A 429 -4.39 1.51 -13.88
C SER A 429 -5.17 2.82 -13.88
N PHE A 430 -5.49 3.37 -15.05
CA PHE A 430 -6.33 4.55 -15.17
C PHE A 430 -7.75 4.32 -14.61
N MET A 431 -8.41 3.23 -14.99
CA MET A 431 -9.76 2.92 -14.48
C MET A 431 -9.78 2.77 -12.96
N VAL A 432 -8.79 2.10 -12.40
CA VAL A 432 -8.70 1.93 -10.93
C VAL A 432 -8.39 3.25 -10.25
N ASN A 433 -7.32 3.93 -10.67
CA ASN A 433 -6.73 5.04 -9.92
C ASN A 433 -7.34 6.42 -10.24
N ALA A 434 -7.93 6.59 -11.43
CA ALA A 434 -8.52 7.85 -11.85
C ALA A 434 -10.06 7.82 -11.91
N ARG A 435 -10.69 6.64 -11.73
CA ARG A 435 -12.16 6.51 -11.75
C ARG A 435 -12.68 5.80 -10.51
N LEU A 436 -12.36 4.51 -10.33
CA LEU A 436 -12.93 3.70 -9.26
C LEU A 436 -12.59 4.24 -7.86
N LEU A 437 -11.29 4.45 -7.58
CA LEU A 437 -10.86 4.94 -6.26
C LEU A 437 -11.41 6.33 -5.90
N PRO A 438 -11.41 7.34 -6.80
CA PRO A 438 -12.02 8.64 -6.50
C PRO A 438 -13.52 8.53 -6.19
N ILE A 439 -14.27 7.69 -6.90
CA ILE A 439 -15.70 7.47 -6.64
C ILE A 439 -15.89 6.84 -5.25
N VAL A 440 -15.14 5.78 -4.94
CA VAL A 440 -15.21 5.13 -3.63
C VAL A 440 -14.85 6.10 -2.50
N ALA A 441 -13.78 6.89 -2.70
CA ALA A 441 -13.36 7.90 -1.73
C ALA A 441 -14.44 8.95 -1.49
N GLN A 442 -15.05 9.46 -2.55
CA GLN A 442 -16.08 10.50 -2.45
C GLN A 442 -17.34 9.99 -1.77
N LEU A 443 -17.80 8.79 -2.14
CA LEU A 443 -18.99 8.19 -1.51
C LEU A 443 -18.78 7.88 -0.03
N GLN A 444 -17.61 7.35 0.34
CA GLN A 444 -17.34 6.93 1.72
C GLN A 444 -16.89 8.08 2.63
N GLN A 445 -16.07 8.98 2.12
CA GLN A 445 -15.35 9.96 2.92
C GLN A 445 -15.72 11.42 2.62
N GLY A 446 -16.41 11.67 1.50
CA GLY A 446 -16.86 13.01 1.11
C GLY A 446 -17.70 13.70 2.20
N PRO A 447 -18.76 13.05 2.72
CA PRO A 447 -19.57 13.61 3.80
C PRO A 447 -18.78 13.90 5.08
N ILE A 448 -17.82 13.02 5.45
CA ILE A 448 -16.95 13.21 6.61
C ILE A 448 -16.05 14.43 6.42
N LYS A 449 -15.46 14.58 5.22
CA LYS A 449 -14.66 15.76 4.86
C LYS A 449 -15.48 17.03 4.94
N THR A 450 -16.68 17.07 4.36
CA THR A 450 -17.57 18.22 4.38
C THR A 450 -17.96 18.59 5.80
N ALA A 451 -18.38 17.64 6.62
CA ALA A 451 -18.67 17.84 8.04
C ALA A 451 -17.48 18.42 8.81
N GLY A 452 -16.27 17.90 8.54
CA GLY A 452 -15.05 18.40 9.16
C GLY A 452 -14.72 19.85 8.76
N LEU A 453 -14.88 20.20 7.49
CA LEU A 453 -14.67 21.57 7.01
C LEU A 453 -15.67 22.55 7.66
N ILE A 454 -16.93 22.16 7.81
CA ILE A 454 -17.94 22.95 8.53
C ILE A 454 -17.55 23.09 10.00
N ALA A 455 -17.14 21.99 10.66
CA ALA A 455 -16.74 22.03 12.06
C ALA A 455 -15.48 22.87 12.32
N ARG A 456 -14.64 23.11 11.33
CA ARG A 456 -13.45 23.97 11.42
C ARG A 456 -13.80 25.41 11.79
N ASP A 457 -14.84 25.93 11.14
CA ASP A 457 -15.23 27.33 11.25
C ASP A 457 -16.18 27.58 12.42
N LEU A 458 -16.58 26.53 13.13
CA LEU A 458 -17.49 26.60 14.25
C LEU A 458 -16.74 26.56 15.59
N PRO A 459 -17.15 27.36 16.61
CA PRO A 459 -16.56 27.30 17.95
C PRO A 459 -17.02 26.02 18.67
N GLY A 460 -16.19 25.59 19.65
CA GLY A 460 -16.43 24.46 20.53
C GLY A 460 -15.56 23.24 20.24
N PRO A 461 -15.47 22.32 21.19
CA PRO A 461 -14.82 21.05 21.03
C PRO A 461 -15.52 20.18 19.98
N ALA A 462 -14.76 19.26 19.36
CA ALA A 462 -15.31 18.33 18.39
C ALA A 462 -15.04 16.88 18.83
N LEU A 463 -15.99 15.98 18.59
CA LEU A 463 -15.86 14.56 18.91
C LEU A 463 -16.62 13.68 17.91
N MET A 464 -16.36 12.38 17.96
CA MET A 464 -17.07 11.35 17.19
C MET A 464 -17.97 10.54 18.13
N PHE A 465 -19.18 10.20 17.69
CA PHE A 465 -20.12 9.35 18.42
C PHE A 465 -20.65 8.20 17.54
N GLY A 466 -20.55 6.97 18.02
CA GLY A 466 -21.00 5.78 17.29
C GLY A 466 -20.16 5.43 16.03
N MET A 467 -19.12 6.18 15.75
CA MET A 467 -18.23 5.95 14.59
C MET A 467 -16.78 6.25 14.92
N ASN A 468 -15.87 5.66 14.12
CA ASN A 468 -14.42 5.88 14.25
C ASN A 468 -13.86 6.35 12.90
N THR A 469 -13.81 7.66 12.72
CA THR A 469 -13.38 8.33 11.48
C THR A 469 -12.37 9.44 11.80
N PRO A 470 -11.12 9.08 12.14
CA PRO A 470 -10.11 10.03 12.56
C PRO A 470 -9.87 11.19 11.58
N SER A 471 -10.10 10.98 10.27
CA SER A 471 -9.96 12.03 9.25
C SER A 471 -10.79 13.27 9.55
N PHE A 472 -11.90 13.14 10.29
CA PHE A 472 -12.71 14.27 10.76
C PHE A 472 -11.87 15.29 11.54
N GLY A 473 -10.97 14.84 12.44
CA GLY A 473 -10.07 15.71 13.17
C GLY A 473 -9.12 16.51 12.27
N VAL A 474 -8.62 15.89 11.19
CA VAL A 474 -7.78 16.57 10.20
C VAL A 474 -8.56 17.69 9.53
N TYR A 475 -9.76 17.40 9.03
CA TYR A 475 -10.57 18.39 8.31
C TYR A 475 -11.10 19.49 9.24
N ALA A 476 -11.51 19.12 10.45
CA ALA A 476 -11.95 20.07 11.46
C ALA A 476 -10.80 20.94 12.02
N GLY A 477 -9.56 20.54 11.83
CA GLY A 477 -8.41 21.25 12.38
C GLY A 477 -8.34 21.27 13.89
N LYS A 478 -8.97 20.27 14.54
CA LYS A 478 -9.14 20.20 16.00
C LYS A 478 -8.63 18.86 16.53
N ILE A 479 -8.12 18.87 17.76
CA ILE A 479 -7.92 17.64 18.52
C ILE A 479 -9.29 17.17 19.00
N LEU A 480 -9.68 15.95 18.64
CA LEU A 480 -10.99 15.43 19.00
C LEU A 480 -11.06 15.05 20.47
N LYS A 481 -12.11 15.52 21.15
CA LYS A 481 -12.42 15.17 22.53
C LYS A 481 -12.81 13.70 22.62
N ARG A 482 -12.46 13.06 23.71
CA ARG A 482 -12.92 11.72 24.09
C ARG A 482 -13.96 11.82 25.21
N GLY A 483 -14.88 10.88 25.24
CA GLY A 483 -15.93 10.81 26.25
C GLY A 483 -17.32 11.11 25.69
N PRO A 484 -18.32 11.22 26.57
CA PRO A 484 -19.68 11.53 26.13
C PRO A 484 -19.79 12.94 25.60
N PRO A 485 -20.75 13.21 24.69
CA PRO A 485 -21.05 14.55 24.22
C PRO A 485 -21.59 15.43 25.34
N GLU A 486 -21.15 16.70 25.38
CA GLU A 486 -21.61 17.72 26.35
C GLU A 486 -22.25 18.90 25.60
N PRO A 487 -23.08 19.74 26.29
CA PRO A 487 -23.69 20.92 25.67
C PRO A 487 -22.65 21.83 25.01
N GLY A 488 -22.92 22.25 23.78
CA GLY A 488 -22.02 23.06 22.95
C GLY A 488 -21.02 22.29 22.11
N ASP A 489 -20.82 20.97 22.33
CA ASP A 489 -19.93 20.14 21.55
C ASP A 489 -20.41 19.96 20.10
N LEU A 490 -19.45 19.87 19.17
CA LEU A 490 -19.67 19.49 17.78
C LEU A 490 -19.49 17.97 17.66
N VAL A 491 -20.53 17.25 17.30
CA VAL A 491 -20.55 15.79 17.27
C VAL A 491 -20.71 15.28 15.84
N LEU A 492 -19.73 14.52 15.36
CA LEU A 492 -19.88 13.72 14.14
C LEU A 492 -20.49 12.37 14.52
N ALA A 493 -21.62 12.02 13.91
CA ALA A 493 -22.32 10.75 14.16
C ALA A 493 -22.89 10.16 12.88
N ARG A 494 -23.32 8.89 12.94
CA ARG A 494 -24.23 8.34 11.92
C ARG A 494 -25.63 8.91 12.11
N ALA A 495 -26.36 9.02 11.01
CA ALA A 495 -27.75 9.48 11.08
C ALA A 495 -28.62 8.64 12.01
N ASP A 496 -28.38 7.32 12.02
CA ASP A 496 -29.09 6.37 12.90
C ASP A 496 -28.83 6.61 14.38
N ASP A 497 -27.59 7.00 14.74
CA ASP A 497 -27.19 7.25 16.13
C ASP A 497 -27.59 8.67 16.60
N ALA A 498 -27.83 9.57 15.66
CA ALA A 498 -28.16 10.98 15.94
C ALA A 498 -29.50 11.15 16.68
N ALA A 499 -30.46 10.26 16.43
CA ALA A 499 -31.77 10.30 17.08
C ALA A 499 -31.72 10.15 18.62
N ALA A 500 -30.64 9.57 19.14
CA ALA A 500 -30.41 9.39 20.57
C ALA A 500 -29.84 10.64 21.26
N LEU A 501 -29.44 11.66 20.47
CA LEU A 501 -28.75 12.86 20.97
C LEU A 501 -29.69 14.07 20.96
N ASN A 502 -29.74 14.81 22.09
CA ASN A 502 -30.45 16.09 22.15
C ASN A 502 -29.59 17.18 21.51
N ALA A 503 -29.67 17.29 20.18
CA ALA A 503 -28.77 18.14 19.42
C ALA A 503 -29.49 18.85 18.26
N LYS A 504 -28.86 19.93 17.76
CA LYS A 504 -29.26 20.60 16.52
C LYS A 504 -28.41 20.04 15.35
N ILE A 505 -29.07 19.59 14.29
CA ILE A 505 -28.40 19.18 13.06
C ILE A 505 -27.83 20.41 12.36
N LEU A 506 -26.54 20.40 12.05
CA LEU A 506 -25.82 21.43 11.29
C LEU A 506 -25.57 21.01 9.85
N PHE A 507 -25.38 19.69 9.63
CA PHE A 507 -25.14 19.09 8.31
C PHE A 507 -25.62 17.64 8.31
N ALA A 508 -26.14 17.17 7.16
CA ALA A 508 -26.55 15.78 6.95
C ALA A 508 -26.36 15.41 5.47
N GLU A 509 -25.52 14.41 5.20
CA GLU A 509 -25.25 13.86 3.85
C GLU A 509 -24.68 12.46 3.96
N GLY A 510 -25.02 11.56 3.03
CA GLY A 510 -24.43 10.23 2.92
C GLY A 510 -24.51 9.38 4.21
N GLY A 511 -25.56 9.59 5.01
CA GLY A 511 -25.72 8.90 6.31
C GLY A 511 -24.87 9.44 7.44
N VAL A 512 -24.10 10.51 7.22
CA VAL A 512 -23.28 11.20 8.23
C VAL A 512 -23.99 12.49 8.63
N VAL A 513 -23.96 12.82 9.92
CA VAL A 513 -24.50 14.07 10.45
C VAL A 513 -23.46 14.79 11.31
N LEU A 514 -23.42 16.11 11.21
CA LEU A 514 -22.74 16.98 12.15
C LEU A 514 -23.79 17.66 13.03
N LEU A 515 -23.64 17.50 14.33
CA LEU A 515 -24.58 17.96 15.32
C LEU A 515 -23.94 19.02 16.22
N ARG A 516 -24.74 19.92 16.79
CA ARG A 516 -24.36 20.72 17.96
C ARG A 516 -25.23 20.30 19.14
N MET A 517 -24.61 19.87 20.21
CA MET A 517 -25.30 19.53 21.45
C MET A 517 -25.99 20.76 22.07
N ARG A 518 -27.22 20.54 22.56
CA ARG A 518 -28.02 21.60 23.27
C ARG A 518 -27.71 21.69 24.74
#